data_6652f74c06e38ba4603081189f61ec61
#
_entry.id   6652f74c06e38ba4603081189f61ec61
#
_cell.length_a   1.000
_cell.length_b   1.000
_cell.length_c   1.000
_cell.angle_alpha   90.00
_cell.angle_beta   90.00
_cell.angle_gamma   90.00
#
_symmetry.space_group_name_H-M   'P 1'
#
loop_
_entity.id
_entity.type
_entity.pdbx_description
1 polymer ?
#
loop_
_entity_poly.entity_id
_entity_poly.type
_entity_poly.pdbx_seq_one_letter_code
_entity_poly.pdbx_strand_id
1 'polypeptide(L)'
;AASDVYKRQQYYVHNHQIDHNLVITGERTFILINPSWDEPHHVIYLNRSMGALEIPIGTYHRSISGKEGSIVLNQPKRDKFFDPDKEFIPQKLDKISLIKARKSPPVYWIYEDNQIKRVSFNPLERKIKTLA
;
A
#
# COMPACT_ATOMS: atom_id res chain seq x y z
N ALA A 1 -0.92 -16.39 -13.90
CA ALA A 1 0.39 -16.86 -14.33
C ALA A 1 1.42 -16.74 -13.21
N ALA A 2 2.47 -17.57 -13.27
CA ALA A 2 3.54 -17.56 -12.24
C ALA A 2 4.22 -16.19 -12.12
N SER A 3 4.37 -15.46 -13.22
CA SER A 3 4.95 -14.12 -13.23
C SER A 3 4.11 -13.11 -12.45
N ASP A 4 2.78 -13.24 -12.47
CA ASP A 4 1.89 -12.35 -11.73
C ASP A 4 1.96 -12.61 -10.22
N VAL A 5 2.00 -13.87 -9.82
CA VAL A 5 2.19 -14.25 -8.42
C VAL A 5 3.53 -13.74 -7.91
N TYR A 6 4.58 -13.87 -8.71
CA TYR A 6 5.91 -13.37 -8.36
C TYR A 6 5.91 -11.83 -8.21
N LYS A 7 5.30 -11.11 -9.16
CA LYS A 7 5.20 -9.64 -9.11
C LYS A 7 4.42 -9.15 -7.89
N ARG A 8 3.40 -9.89 -7.44
CA ARG A 8 2.61 -9.53 -6.26
C ARG A 8 3.41 -9.57 -4.97
N GLN A 9 4.56 -10.26 -4.95
CA GLN A 9 5.44 -10.32 -3.79
C GLN A 9 6.53 -9.26 -3.80
N GLN A 10 6.59 -8.44 -4.86
CA GLN A 10 7.61 -7.40 -4.99
C GLN A 10 7.11 -6.09 -4.40
N TYR A 11 7.99 -5.47 -3.62
CA TYR A 11 7.75 -4.17 -3.04
C TYR A 11 8.74 -3.15 -3.62
N TYR A 12 8.36 -1.90 -3.56
CA TYR A 12 9.22 -0.77 -3.89
C TYR A 12 9.45 0.07 -2.65
N VAL A 13 10.61 0.69 -2.55
CA VAL A 13 10.93 1.67 -1.53
C VAL A 13 11.64 2.83 -2.21
N HIS A 14 11.23 4.05 -1.86
CA HIS A 14 11.84 5.25 -2.40
C HIS A 14 12.60 5.98 -1.29
N ASN A 15 13.86 6.35 -1.58
CA ASN A 15 14.69 7.08 -0.66
C ASN A 15 14.72 8.58 -0.97
N HIS A 16 14.33 8.97 -2.19
CA HIS A 16 14.37 10.35 -2.66
C HIS A 16 13.09 10.76 -3.38
N GLN A 17 12.00 10.06 -3.11
CA GLN A 17 10.69 10.33 -3.68
C GLN A 17 9.60 10.07 -2.66
N ILE A 18 8.66 11.00 -2.55
CA ILE A 18 7.41 10.83 -1.82
C ILE A 18 6.32 10.65 -2.86
N ASP A 19 5.55 9.57 -2.75
CA ASP A 19 4.41 9.32 -3.65
C ASP A 19 3.14 9.92 -3.08
N HIS A 20 2.31 10.47 -3.98
CA HIS A 20 0.95 10.90 -3.66
C HIS A 20 0.04 10.22 -4.67
N ASN A 21 -0.75 9.25 -4.22
CA ASN A 21 -1.60 8.43 -5.07
C ASN A 21 -3.07 8.80 -4.88
N LEU A 22 -3.72 9.21 -5.96
CA LEU A 22 -5.15 9.52 -5.98
C LEU A 22 -5.84 8.51 -6.89
N VAL A 23 -6.81 7.77 -6.37
CA VAL A 23 -7.63 6.88 -7.18
C VAL A 23 -8.70 7.72 -7.87
N ILE A 24 -8.64 7.75 -9.20
CA ILE A 24 -9.61 8.49 -10.03
C ILE A 24 -10.89 7.68 -10.19
N THR A 25 -10.75 6.40 -10.53
CA THR A 25 -11.88 5.47 -10.65
C THR A 25 -11.50 4.11 -10.10
N GLY A 26 -12.47 3.36 -9.61
CA GLY A 26 -12.28 2.03 -9.05
C GLY A 26 -11.73 2.06 -7.65
N GLU A 27 -11.05 0.98 -7.30
CA GLU A 27 -10.45 0.78 -5.98
C GLU A 27 -9.09 0.13 -6.15
N ARG A 28 -8.14 0.55 -5.31
CA ARG A 28 -6.81 -0.02 -5.31
C ARG A 28 -6.33 -0.24 -3.89
N THR A 29 -5.89 -1.45 -3.59
CA THR A 29 -5.35 -1.80 -2.28
C THR A 29 -3.88 -1.47 -2.23
N PHE A 30 -3.48 -0.64 -1.29
CA PHE A 30 -2.08 -0.32 -1.02
C PHE A 30 -1.63 -1.03 0.25
N ILE A 31 -0.49 -1.69 0.19
CA ILE A 31 0.14 -2.34 1.33
C ILE A 31 1.41 -1.58 1.65
N LEU A 32 1.51 -1.07 2.87
CA LEU A 32 2.66 -0.29 3.35
C LEU A 32 3.34 -1.04 4.48
N ILE A 33 4.66 -1.18 4.37
CA ILE A 33 5.50 -1.78 5.40
C ILE A 33 6.60 -0.79 5.76
N ASN A 34 6.65 -0.37 7.02
CA ASN A 34 7.74 0.47 7.51
C ASN A 34 8.16 0.01 8.90
N PRO A 35 9.32 -0.67 9.03
CA PRO A 35 9.76 -1.22 10.31
C PRO A 35 10.03 -0.17 11.38
N SER A 36 10.21 1.10 11.02
CA SER A 36 10.44 2.18 11.98
C SER A 36 9.16 2.70 12.63
N TRP A 37 7.99 2.32 12.13
CA TRP A 37 6.72 2.72 12.71
C TRP A 37 6.29 1.79 13.83
N ASP A 38 5.60 2.33 14.85
CA ASP A 38 5.04 1.52 15.94
C ASP A 38 4.07 0.48 15.43
N GLU A 39 3.28 0.84 14.43
CA GLU A 39 2.42 -0.07 13.68
C GLU A 39 2.99 -0.18 12.27
N PRO A 40 3.82 -1.19 12.00
CA PRO A 40 4.63 -1.20 10.77
C PRO A 40 3.90 -1.71 9.52
N HIS A 41 2.69 -2.24 9.66
CA HIS A 41 1.98 -2.89 8.56
C HIS A 41 0.59 -2.28 8.37
N HIS A 42 0.35 -1.67 7.21
CA HIS A 42 -0.92 -1.03 6.88
C HIS A 42 -1.45 -1.53 5.55
N VAL A 43 -2.76 -1.74 5.49
CA VAL A 43 -3.48 -2.10 4.28
C VAL A 43 -4.57 -1.06 4.05
N ILE A 44 -4.47 -0.32 2.96
CA ILE A 44 -5.39 0.77 2.64
C ILE A 44 -6.22 0.40 1.40
N TYR A 45 -7.51 0.30 1.57
CA TYR A 45 -8.45 0.08 0.46
C TYR A 45 -8.82 1.45 -0.12
N LEU A 46 -7.94 1.98 -0.97
CA LEU A 46 -8.02 3.35 -1.45
C LEU A 46 -9.06 3.49 -2.57
N ASN A 47 -9.94 4.47 -2.39
CA ASN A 47 -10.87 4.93 -3.43
C ASN A 47 -10.83 6.45 -3.51
N ARG A 48 -11.53 7.00 -4.51
CA ARG A 48 -11.50 8.45 -4.76
C ARG A 48 -11.95 9.28 -3.55
N SER A 49 -12.93 8.79 -2.80
CA SER A 49 -13.48 9.50 -1.65
C SER A 49 -12.48 9.71 -0.51
N MET A 50 -11.42 8.90 -0.47
CA MET A 50 -10.39 9.00 0.57
C MET A 50 -9.36 10.09 0.29
N GLY A 51 -9.33 10.63 -0.93
CA GLY A 51 -8.31 11.59 -1.33
C GLY A 51 -6.98 10.94 -1.66
N ALA A 52 -5.92 11.72 -1.62
CA ALA A 52 -4.59 11.26 -1.96
C ALA A 52 -3.91 10.55 -0.79
N LEU A 53 -3.31 9.40 -1.07
CA LEU A 53 -2.47 8.67 -0.12
C LEU A 53 -1.02 9.12 -0.28
N GLU A 54 -0.45 9.68 0.78
CA GLU A 54 0.97 9.99 0.82
C GLU A 54 1.76 8.79 1.31
N ILE A 55 2.76 8.37 0.55
CA ILE A 55 3.69 7.30 0.93
C ILE A 55 5.04 7.93 1.22
N PRO A 56 5.46 8.00 2.49
CA PRO A 56 6.72 8.64 2.86
C PRO A 56 7.95 7.88 2.37
N ILE A 57 9.07 8.59 2.31
CA ILE A 57 10.39 8.02 2.07
C ILE A 57 10.66 6.86 3.05
N GLY A 58 11.29 5.80 2.57
CA GLY A 58 11.67 4.65 3.40
C GLY A 58 10.53 3.67 3.68
N THR A 59 9.37 3.88 3.07
CA THR A 59 8.22 2.98 3.23
C THR A 59 8.16 2.00 2.07
N TYR A 60 8.24 0.71 2.38
CA TYR A 60 8.06 -0.36 1.39
C TYR A 60 6.59 -0.45 1.04
N HIS A 61 6.30 -0.47 -0.25
CA HIS A 61 4.91 -0.45 -0.70
C HIS A 61 4.70 -1.29 -1.95
N ARG A 62 3.49 -1.80 -2.08
CA ARG A 62 2.97 -2.38 -3.30
C ARG A 62 1.47 -2.10 -3.38
N SER A 63 0.91 -2.24 -4.56
CA SER A 63 -0.52 -2.03 -4.75
C SER A 63 -1.12 -3.07 -5.67
N ILE A 64 -2.41 -3.33 -5.46
CA ILE A 64 -3.19 -4.32 -6.23
C ILE A 64 -4.48 -3.64 -6.65
N SER A 65 -4.75 -3.65 -7.96
CA SER A 65 -6.00 -3.13 -8.48
C SER A 65 -7.18 -3.96 -7.99
N GLY A 66 -8.30 -3.30 -7.72
CA GLY A 66 -9.54 -3.99 -7.40
C GLY A 66 -10.07 -4.80 -8.58
N LYS A 67 -11.09 -5.61 -8.31
CA LYS A 67 -11.68 -6.56 -9.29
C LYS A 67 -12.11 -5.87 -10.59
N GLU A 68 -12.66 -4.66 -10.48
CA GLU A 68 -13.14 -3.87 -11.62
C GLU A 68 -12.05 -3.00 -12.25
N GLY A 69 -10.83 -3.12 -11.78
CA GLY A 69 -9.73 -2.27 -12.21
C GLY A 69 -9.66 -0.95 -11.47
N SER A 70 -8.66 -0.14 -11.80
CA SER A 70 -8.52 1.19 -11.22
C SER A 70 -7.70 2.10 -12.12
N ILE A 71 -7.98 3.40 -12.04
CA ILE A 71 -7.15 4.45 -12.62
C ILE A 71 -6.59 5.25 -11.46
N VAL A 72 -5.28 5.34 -11.38
CA VAL A 72 -4.57 6.02 -10.29
C VAL A 72 -3.67 7.10 -10.87
N LEU A 73 -3.77 8.30 -10.31
CA LEU A 73 -2.83 9.38 -10.59
C LEU A 73 -1.79 9.41 -9.47
N ASN A 74 -0.53 9.27 -9.84
CA ASN A 74 0.58 9.43 -8.91
C ASN A 74 1.27 10.76 -9.17
N GLN A 75 1.38 11.59 -8.13
CA GLN A 75 2.15 12.83 -8.14
C GLN A 75 3.37 12.66 -7.25
N PRO A 76 4.53 12.29 -7.81
CA PRO A 76 5.75 12.14 -7.02
C PRO A 76 6.37 13.49 -6.70
N LYS A 77 6.86 13.63 -5.47
CA LYS A 77 7.71 14.74 -5.06
C LYS A 77 9.14 14.23 -4.87
N ARG A 78 10.08 14.76 -5.62
CA ARG A 78 11.45 14.27 -5.68
C ARG A 78 12.43 15.32 -5.18
N ASP A 79 13.49 14.87 -4.51
CA ASP A 79 14.59 15.73 -4.12
C ASP A 79 15.71 15.71 -5.19
N LYS A 80 16.75 16.51 -4.98
CA LYS A 80 17.87 16.62 -5.93
C LYS A 80 18.73 15.36 -6.07
N PHE A 81 18.59 14.40 -5.16
CA PHE A 81 19.34 13.14 -5.18
C PHE A 81 18.57 12.00 -5.84
N PHE A 82 17.39 12.29 -6.36
CA PHE A 82 16.58 11.28 -7.04
C PHE A 82 17.33 10.71 -8.25
N ASP A 83 17.40 9.38 -8.31
CA ASP A 83 18.00 8.64 -9.42
C ASP A 83 17.06 7.50 -9.81
N PRO A 84 16.44 7.56 -11.01
CA PRO A 84 15.48 6.54 -11.43
C PRO A 84 16.07 5.14 -11.49
N ASP A 85 17.35 4.99 -11.73
CA ASP A 85 18.01 3.68 -11.80
C ASP A 85 18.11 3.02 -10.42
N LYS A 86 17.98 3.79 -9.35
CA LYS A 86 18.03 3.29 -7.96
C LYS A 86 16.65 3.25 -7.28
N GLU A 87 15.74 4.14 -7.67
CA GLU A 87 14.44 4.28 -7.00
C GLU A 87 13.41 3.23 -7.41
N PHE A 88 13.50 2.71 -8.61
CA PHE A 88 12.48 1.82 -9.17
C PHE A 88 12.93 0.35 -9.24
N ILE A 89 13.78 -0.07 -8.30
CA ILE A 89 14.22 -1.45 -8.20
C ILE A 89 13.28 -2.22 -7.28
N PRO A 90 12.65 -3.31 -7.77
CA PRO A 90 11.83 -4.16 -6.91
C PRO A 90 12.65 -4.75 -5.76
N GLN A 91 12.07 -4.76 -4.58
CA GLN A 91 12.70 -5.25 -3.35
C GLN A 91 12.00 -6.51 -2.85
N LYS A 92 12.78 -7.45 -2.31
CA LYS A 92 12.26 -8.56 -1.53
C LYS A 92 12.30 -8.17 -0.05
N LEU A 93 11.26 -8.54 0.70
CA LEU A 93 11.22 -8.28 2.13
C LEU A 93 11.89 -9.43 2.89
N ASP A 94 13.18 -9.64 2.64
CA ASP A 94 13.95 -10.76 3.19
C ASP A 94 14.82 -10.39 4.41
N LYS A 95 14.98 -9.10 4.70
CA LYS A 95 15.65 -8.67 5.93
C LYS A 95 14.79 -9.00 7.14
N ILE A 96 15.43 -9.37 8.26
CA ILE A 96 14.72 -9.79 9.49
C ILE A 96 13.72 -8.75 9.96
N SER A 97 14.09 -7.47 9.96
CA SER A 97 13.19 -6.38 10.35
C SER A 97 11.96 -6.27 9.46
N LEU A 98 12.12 -6.50 8.14
CA LEU A 98 11.04 -6.45 7.17
C LEU A 98 10.12 -7.66 7.29
N ILE A 99 10.69 -8.85 7.51
CA ILE A 99 9.92 -10.07 7.74
C ILE A 99 9.05 -9.90 8.98
N LYS A 100 9.63 -9.40 10.07
CA LYS A 100 8.92 -9.16 11.33
C LYS A 100 7.79 -8.13 11.14
N ALA A 101 8.08 -7.03 10.47
CA ALA A 101 7.09 -5.98 10.20
C ALA A 101 5.92 -6.52 9.35
N ARG A 102 6.22 -7.30 8.31
CA ARG A 102 5.23 -7.90 7.43
C ARG A 102 4.32 -8.89 8.17
N LYS A 103 4.85 -9.60 9.17
CA LYS A 103 4.08 -10.55 10.00
C LYS A 103 3.29 -9.87 11.11
N SER A 104 3.54 -8.60 11.39
CA SER A 104 2.77 -7.84 12.37
C SER A 104 1.31 -7.74 11.94
N PRO A 105 0.36 -7.76 12.89
CA PRO A 105 -1.06 -7.61 12.54
C PRO A 105 -1.28 -6.32 11.77
N PRO A 106 -1.88 -6.38 10.56
CA PRO A 106 -2.07 -5.17 9.77
C PRO A 106 -3.18 -4.29 10.34
N VAL A 107 -2.99 -2.99 10.17
CA VAL A 107 -4.04 -1.99 10.38
C VAL A 107 -4.71 -1.76 9.03
N TYR A 108 -6.03 -1.90 8.98
CA TYR A 108 -6.81 -1.72 7.77
C TYR A 108 -7.46 -0.35 7.75
N TRP A 109 -7.44 0.30 6.60
CA TRP A 109 -8.04 1.62 6.38
C TRP A 109 -9.10 1.51 5.30
N ILE A 110 -10.32 1.91 5.64
CA ILE A 110 -11.48 1.85 4.74
C ILE A 110 -12.20 3.18 4.72
N TYR A 111 -13.08 3.35 3.72
CA TYR A 111 -14.02 4.46 3.66
C TYR A 111 -15.43 3.92 3.88
N GLU A 112 -16.07 4.36 4.93
CA GLU A 112 -17.41 3.90 5.32
C GLU A 112 -18.11 5.03 6.08
N ASP A 113 -19.42 5.20 5.84
CA ASP A 113 -20.22 6.25 6.48
C ASP A 113 -19.64 7.66 6.27
N ASN A 114 -19.18 7.94 5.06
CA ASN A 114 -18.61 9.22 4.64
C ASN A 114 -17.35 9.64 5.41
N GLN A 115 -16.60 8.67 5.92
CA GLN A 115 -15.35 8.95 6.62
C GLN A 115 -14.34 7.83 6.46
N ILE A 116 -13.06 8.19 6.62
CA ILE A 116 -11.97 7.24 6.66
C ILE A 116 -11.98 6.59 8.04
N LYS A 117 -12.02 5.27 8.06
CA LYS A 117 -12.02 4.49 9.31
C LYS A 117 -10.84 3.55 9.35
N ARG A 118 -10.28 3.43 10.53
CA ARG A 118 -9.27 2.46 10.87
C ARG A 118 -9.94 1.25 11.52
N VAL A 119 -9.62 0.04 11.04
CA VAL A 119 -10.12 -1.21 11.63
C VAL A 119 -8.98 -2.18 11.86
N SER A 120 -9.10 -3.01 12.91
CA SER A 120 -8.08 -4.00 13.29
C SER A 120 -8.35 -5.40 12.77
N PHE A 121 -9.37 -5.56 11.93
CA PHE A 121 -9.73 -6.82 11.31
C PHE A 121 -9.88 -6.64 9.81
N ASN A 122 -9.67 -7.73 9.04
CA ASN A 122 -9.81 -7.66 7.58
C ASN A 122 -11.27 -7.38 7.20
N PRO A 123 -11.58 -6.27 6.50
CA PRO A 123 -12.95 -5.93 6.12
C PRO A 123 -13.62 -6.99 5.24
N LEU A 124 -12.85 -7.74 4.44
CA LEU A 124 -13.38 -8.82 3.61
C LEU A 124 -13.88 -9.98 4.45
N GLU A 125 -13.16 -10.34 5.51
CA GLU A 125 -13.58 -11.38 6.45
C GLU A 125 -14.87 -10.97 7.19
N ARG A 126 -14.98 -9.70 7.57
CA ARG A 126 -16.19 -9.15 8.17
C ARG A 126 -17.39 -9.31 7.26
N LYS A 127 -17.26 -9.01 5.97
CA LYS A 127 -18.32 -9.17 4.99
C LYS A 127 -18.76 -10.63 4.86
N ILE A 128 -17.82 -11.56 4.83
CA ILE A 128 -18.10 -12.99 4.77
C ILE A 128 -18.90 -13.45 5.99
N LYS A 129 -18.49 -13.04 7.18
CA LYS A 129 -19.21 -13.37 8.43
C LYS A 129 -20.63 -12.80 8.47
N THR A 130 -20.83 -11.61 7.92
CA THR A 130 -22.13 -10.97 7.85
C THR A 130 -23.08 -11.71 6.90
N LEU A 131 -22.54 -12.28 5.82
CA LEU A 131 -23.33 -13.03 4.84
C LEU A 131 -23.62 -14.46 5.27
N ALA A 132 -22.83 -14.99 6.14
CA ALA A 132 -23.00 -16.34 6.67
C ALA A 132 -24.03 -16.36 7.79
#